data_0498aba428608f55bfe11bc18868da8a
#
_entry.id   0498aba428608f55bfe11bc18868da8a
#
_cell.length_a   1.000
_cell.length_b   1.000
_cell.length_c   1.000
_cell.angle_alpha   90.00
_cell.angle_beta   90.00
_cell.angle_gamma   90.00
#
_symmetry.space_group_name_H-M   'P 1'
#
loop_
_entity.id
_entity.type
_entity.pdbx_description
1 polymer ?
#
loop_
_entity_poly.entity_id
_entity_poly.type
_entity_poly.pdbx_seq_one_letter_code
_entity_poly.pdbx_strand_id
1 'polypeptide(L)'
;MAAVKPLVVFGDVQAAGAEVLRTALTGRSEAYTHGVTVGTRVPTIRSPEDDRLPFVLVRKDADFPHPSMANARCTLRCTVWHQDADQAHDLAMLCQGLWLVHSGPVIRGFRPGTGPIPTTDDDSGVDLSTFTAIANVKPQPLTA
;
A
#
# COMPACT_ATOMS: atom_id res chain seq x y z
N MET A 1 -20.70 -24.19 30.60
CA MET A 1 -20.43 -22.76 30.28
C MET A 1 -19.85 -22.67 28.90
N ALA A 2 -20.45 -21.87 28.04
CA ALA A 2 -19.94 -21.69 26.69
C ALA A 2 -18.66 -20.86 26.73
N ALA A 3 -17.65 -21.26 25.93
CA ALA A 3 -16.45 -20.46 25.77
C ALA A 3 -16.78 -19.16 25.04
N VAL A 4 -16.34 -18.04 25.57
CA VAL A 4 -16.51 -16.74 24.92
C VAL A 4 -15.30 -16.48 24.05
N LYS A 5 -15.53 -16.21 22.76
CA LYS A 5 -14.45 -15.81 21.85
C LYS A 5 -13.93 -14.43 22.27
N PRO A 6 -12.62 -14.24 22.29
CA PRO A 6 -12.07 -12.91 22.58
C PRO A 6 -12.50 -11.92 21.51
N LEU A 7 -12.81 -10.71 21.92
CA LEU A 7 -13.06 -9.62 21.00
C LEU A 7 -11.73 -9.16 20.42
N VAL A 8 -11.61 -9.23 19.10
CA VAL A 8 -10.42 -8.77 18.40
C VAL A 8 -10.82 -7.73 17.37
N VAL A 9 -9.90 -6.82 17.08
CA VAL A 9 -10.04 -5.84 16.02
C VAL A 9 -8.81 -5.90 15.14
N PHE A 10 -8.98 -5.46 13.91
CA PHE A 10 -7.86 -5.31 12.99
C PHE A 10 -7.57 -3.83 12.86
N GLY A 11 -6.31 -3.45 13.01
CA GLY A 11 -5.89 -2.06 12.92
C GLY A 11 -6.10 -1.48 11.52
N ASP A 12 -5.75 -0.21 11.37
CA ASP A 12 -5.82 0.47 10.07
C ASP A 12 -4.73 -0.09 9.14
N VAL A 13 -5.09 -1.09 8.35
CA VAL A 13 -4.19 -1.80 7.45
C VAL A 13 -3.68 -0.88 6.35
N GLN A 14 -4.53 0.04 5.90
CA GLN A 14 -4.17 1.02 4.88
C GLN A 14 -3.05 1.93 5.39
N ALA A 15 -3.19 2.46 6.59
CA ALA A 15 -2.15 3.27 7.22
C ALA A 15 -0.87 2.46 7.47
N ALA A 16 -1.01 1.21 7.92
CA ALA A 16 0.13 0.33 8.17
C ALA A 16 0.89 0.01 6.87
N GLY A 17 0.19 -0.29 5.80
CA GLY A 17 0.80 -0.54 4.49
C GLY A 17 1.53 0.69 3.94
N ALA A 18 0.94 1.87 4.11
CA ALA A 18 1.59 3.12 3.73
C ALA A 18 2.85 3.37 4.55
N GLU A 19 2.82 3.09 5.86
CA GLU A 19 3.98 3.28 6.73
C GLU A 19 5.14 2.36 6.37
N VAL A 20 4.86 1.11 5.99
CA VAL A 20 5.88 0.18 5.50
C VAL A 20 6.63 0.80 4.32
N LEU A 21 5.90 1.35 3.35
CA LEU A 21 6.51 1.96 2.17
C LEU A 21 7.23 3.26 2.53
N ARG A 22 6.63 4.09 3.37
CA ARG A 22 7.25 5.37 3.78
C ARG A 22 8.59 5.13 4.44
N THR A 23 8.66 4.19 5.38
CA THR A 23 9.91 3.84 6.07
C THR A 23 10.92 3.25 5.11
N ALA A 24 10.50 2.32 4.26
CA ALA A 24 11.41 1.62 3.34
C ALA A 24 11.94 2.53 2.22
N LEU A 25 11.14 3.51 1.78
CA LEU A 25 11.55 4.44 0.72
C LEU A 25 12.44 5.57 1.22
N THR A 26 12.43 5.83 2.53
CA THR A 26 13.28 6.89 3.11
C THR A 26 14.76 6.56 2.90
N GLY A 27 15.49 7.50 2.31
CA GLY A 27 16.92 7.35 2.10
C GLY A 27 17.34 6.49 0.90
N ARG A 28 16.38 6.04 0.09
CA ARG A 28 16.74 5.31 -1.13
C ARG A 28 17.33 6.27 -2.16
N SER A 29 18.26 5.74 -2.95
CA SER A 29 19.08 6.52 -3.88
C SER A 29 18.66 6.43 -5.35
N GLU A 30 17.67 5.59 -5.68
CA GLU A 30 17.21 5.46 -7.06
C GLU A 30 16.60 6.78 -7.54
N ALA A 31 16.89 7.18 -8.77
CA ALA A 31 16.42 8.45 -9.32
C ALA A 31 14.89 8.59 -9.27
N TYR A 32 14.17 7.49 -9.52
CA TYR A 32 12.71 7.50 -9.54
C TYR A 32 12.09 7.61 -8.13
N THR A 33 12.88 7.50 -7.06
CA THR A 33 12.40 7.69 -5.68
C THR A 33 12.62 9.11 -5.18
N HIS A 34 13.25 9.98 -5.95
CA HIS A 34 13.59 11.33 -5.50
C HIS A 34 12.33 12.14 -5.17
N GLY A 35 12.25 12.62 -3.95
CA GLY A 35 11.14 13.44 -3.49
C GLY A 35 9.83 12.68 -3.27
N VAL A 36 9.85 11.34 -3.27
CA VAL A 36 8.65 10.53 -3.14
C VAL A 36 7.95 10.76 -1.79
N THR A 37 6.63 10.86 -1.84
CA THR A 37 5.79 10.89 -0.65
C THR A 37 4.77 9.75 -0.72
N VAL A 38 4.35 9.26 0.45
CA VAL A 38 3.40 8.16 0.57
C VAL A 38 2.20 8.63 1.38
N GLY A 39 1.01 8.36 0.89
CA GLY A 39 -0.20 8.73 1.59
C GLY A 39 -1.35 7.76 1.33
N THR A 40 -2.44 7.99 2.05
CA THR A 40 -3.63 7.14 1.99
C THR A 40 -4.84 7.87 1.42
N ARG A 41 -4.68 9.12 1.04
CA ARG A 41 -5.74 9.93 0.42
C ARG A 41 -5.40 10.21 -1.02
N VAL A 42 -6.43 10.18 -1.88
CA VAL A 42 -6.26 10.50 -3.30
C VAL A 42 -5.74 11.93 -3.43
N PRO A 43 -4.60 12.12 -4.11
CA PRO A 43 -4.04 13.47 -4.25
C PRO A 43 -4.83 14.32 -5.24
N THR A 44 -4.82 15.64 -5.04
CA THR A 44 -5.38 16.60 -5.98
C THR A 44 -4.28 17.07 -6.92
N ILE A 45 -3.85 16.20 -7.82
CA ILE A 45 -2.80 16.49 -8.80
C ILE A 45 -3.48 16.77 -10.14
N ARG A 46 -3.14 17.90 -10.76
CA ARG A 46 -3.81 18.37 -11.98
C ARG A 46 -2.94 18.33 -13.23
N SER A 47 -1.63 18.16 -13.08
CA SER A 47 -0.72 18.13 -14.21
C SER A 47 0.53 17.30 -13.91
N PRO A 48 1.23 16.81 -14.96
CA PRO A 48 2.49 16.09 -14.77
C PRO A 48 3.63 16.94 -14.19
N GLU A 49 3.50 18.27 -14.19
CA GLU A 49 4.49 19.20 -13.65
C GLU A 49 4.27 19.52 -12.17
N ASP A 50 3.29 18.88 -11.53
CA ASP A 50 3.01 19.08 -10.10
C ASP A 50 4.23 18.69 -9.27
N ASP A 51 4.65 19.56 -8.36
CA ASP A 51 5.84 19.33 -7.53
C ASP A 51 5.65 18.32 -6.40
N ARG A 52 4.40 17.87 -6.17
CA ARG A 52 4.10 16.79 -5.23
C ARG A 52 4.38 15.40 -5.82
N LEU A 53 4.66 15.31 -7.10
CA LEU A 53 5.09 14.05 -7.73
C LEU A 53 6.57 13.78 -7.46
N PRO A 54 6.99 12.53 -7.31
CA PRO A 54 6.18 11.31 -7.34
C PRO A 54 5.40 11.10 -6.03
N PHE A 55 4.22 10.50 -6.16
CA PHE A 55 3.35 10.21 -5.04
C PHE A 55 2.92 8.75 -5.06
N VAL A 56 2.92 8.10 -3.91
CA VAL A 56 2.49 6.71 -3.74
C VAL A 56 1.22 6.70 -2.90
N LEU A 57 0.15 6.20 -3.48
CA LEU A 57 -1.16 6.11 -2.83
C LEU A 57 -1.42 4.68 -2.41
N VAL A 58 -1.75 4.47 -1.14
CA VAL A 58 -2.12 3.16 -0.60
C VAL A 58 -3.59 3.19 -0.18
N ARG A 59 -4.39 2.29 -0.76
CA ARG A 59 -5.82 2.17 -0.47
C ARG A 59 -6.17 0.72 -0.23
N LYS A 60 -7.16 0.50 0.63
CA LYS A 60 -7.71 -0.82 0.89
C LYS A 60 -8.83 -1.09 -0.11
N ASP A 61 -8.73 -2.23 -0.82
CA ASP A 61 -9.77 -2.67 -1.75
C ASP A 61 -10.81 -3.55 -1.08
N ALA A 62 -10.36 -4.55 -0.28
CA ALA A 62 -11.26 -5.52 0.32
C ALA A 62 -10.65 -6.13 1.58
N ASP A 63 -11.52 -6.53 2.51
CA ASP A 63 -11.17 -7.30 3.70
C ASP A 63 -11.68 -8.73 3.57
N PHE A 64 -10.87 -9.69 4.02
CA PHE A 64 -11.25 -11.10 4.07
C PHE A 64 -10.96 -11.64 5.47
N PRO A 65 -11.91 -11.48 6.43
CA PRO A 65 -11.72 -11.97 7.79
C PRO A 65 -11.55 -13.49 7.80
N HIS A 66 -10.62 -13.98 8.61
CA HIS A 66 -10.41 -15.40 8.76
C HIS A 66 -11.43 -15.96 9.76
N PRO A 67 -12.04 -17.15 9.50
CA PRO A 67 -13.06 -17.72 10.41
C PRO A 67 -12.58 -17.92 11.84
N SER A 68 -11.30 -18.18 12.04
CA SER A 68 -10.72 -18.38 13.38
C SER A 68 -10.45 -17.09 14.13
N MET A 69 -10.60 -15.94 13.50
CA MET A 69 -10.19 -14.63 14.02
C MET A 69 -8.70 -14.53 14.37
N ALA A 70 -7.91 -15.50 13.94
CA ALA A 70 -6.47 -15.51 14.19
C ALA A 70 -5.70 -14.64 13.17
N ASN A 71 -6.27 -14.47 11.99
CA ASN A 71 -5.71 -13.67 10.91
C ASN A 71 -6.82 -13.04 10.11
N ALA A 72 -6.51 -11.95 9.43
CA ALA A 72 -7.34 -11.43 8.36
C ALA A 72 -6.46 -11.22 7.13
N ARG A 73 -7.09 -11.28 5.96
CA ARG A 73 -6.45 -10.90 4.71
C ARG A 73 -7.11 -9.63 4.20
N CYS A 74 -6.30 -8.76 3.65
CA CYS A 74 -6.76 -7.49 3.12
C CYS A 74 -6.05 -7.22 1.81
N THR A 75 -6.80 -6.93 0.77
CA THR A 75 -6.20 -6.49 -0.48
C THR A 75 -5.90 -5.00 -0.41
N LEU A 76 -4.63 -4.65 -0.50
CA LEU A 76 -4.18 -3.28 -0.59
C LEU A 76 -3.82 -2.96 -2.04
N ARG A 77 -4.26 -1.81 -2.50
CA ARG A 77 -3.93 -1.26 -3.80
C ARG A 77 -2.92 -0.15 -3.63
N CYS A 78 -1.85 -0.23 -4.40
CA CYS A 78 -0.83 0.80 -4.45
C CYS A 78 -0.85 1.44 -5.83
N THR A 79 -1.05 2.74 -5.88
CA THR A 79 -1.01 3.51 -7.13
C THR A 79 0.14 4.50 -7.06
N VAL A 80 1.05 4.40 -8.01
CA VAL A 80 2.20 5.31 -8.11
C VAL A 80 1.90 6.37 -9.16
N TRP A 81 2.00 7.62 -8.75
CA TRP A 81 1.84 8.81 -9.60
C TRP A 81 3.22 9.38 -9.86
N HIS A 82 3.60 9.49 -11.12
CA HIS A 82 4.93 9.96 -11.48
C HIS A 82 4.88 10.87 -12.71
N GLN A 83 5.90 11.69 -12.87
CA GLN A 83 6.05 12.58 -14.01
C GLN A 83 6.39 11.84 -15.30
N ASP A 84 6.92 10.62 -15.19
CA ASP A 84 7.38 9.82 -16.31
C ASP A 84 6.85 8.39 -16.17
N ALA A 85 6.33 7.82 -17.27
CA ALA A 85 5.71 6.50 -17.28
C ALA A 85 6.68 5.38 -16.89
N ASP A 86 7.91 5.42 -17.37
CA ASP A 86 8.90 4.39 -17.09
C ASP A 86 9.31 4.45 -15.61
N GLN A 87 9.48 5.64 -15.07
CA GLN A 87 9.80 5.82 -13.65
C GLN A 87 8.63 5.46 -12.74
N ALA A 88 7.39 5.70 -13.19
CA ALA A 88 6.21 5.25 -12.46
C ALA A 88 6.19 3.73 -12.33
N HIS A 89 6.49 3.03 -13.41
CA HIS A 89 6.56 1.58 -13.41
C HIS A 89 7.69 1.07 -12.52
N ASP A 90 8.88 1.65 -12.62
CA ASP A 90 10.04 1.26 -11.81
C ASP A 90 9.77 1.48 -10.32
N LEU A 91 9.17 2.60 -9.95
CA LEU A 91 8.80 2.88 -8.56
C LEU A 91 7.73 1.90 -8.07
N ALA A 92 6.75 1.56 -8.91
CA ALA A 92 5.72 0.58 -8.56
C ALA A 92 6.34 -0.80 -8.33
N MET A 93 7.28 -1.22 -9.17
CA MET A 93 7.99 -2.49 -8.99
C MET A 93 8.80 -2.50 -7.69
N LEU A 94 9.43 -1.40 -7.36
CA LEU A 94 10.15 -1.28 -6.08
C LEU A 94 9.18 -1.39 -4.89
N CYS A 95 8.08 -0.65 -4.92
CA CYS A 95 7.07 -0.70 -3.86
C CYS A 95 6.50 -2.11 -3.68
N GLN A 96 6.21 -2.80 -4.79
CA GLN A 96 5.76 -4.18 -4.74
C GLN A 96 6.80 -5.08 -4.06
N GLY A 97 8.06 -4.96 -4.45
CA GLY A 97 9.15 -5.75 -3.85
C GLY A 97 9.31 -5.46 -2.36
N LEU A 98 9.20 -4.19 -1.96
CA LEU A 98 9.30 -3.80 -0.56
C LEU A 98 8.17 -4.40 0.29
N TRP A 99 6.94 -4.46 -0.24
CA TRP A 99 5.86 -5.14 0.45
C TRP A 99 6.09 -6.64 0.53
N LEU A 100 6.51 -7.28 -0.56
CA LEU A 100 6.67 -8.73 -0.62
C LEU A 100 7.76 -9.26 0.31
N VAL A 101 8.76 -8.45 0.65
CA VAL A 101 9.81 -8.85 1.60
C VAL A 101 9.52 -8.40 3.03
N HIS A 102 8.43 -7.66 3.24
CA HIS A 102 8.09 -7.14 4.57
C HIS A 102 7.62 -8.26 5.50
N SER A 103 8.07 -8.20 6.75
CA SER A 103 7.47 -8.93 7.86
C SER A 103 7.41 -8.01 9.08
N GLY A 104 6.33 -8.12 9.85
CA GLY A 104 6.16 -7.22 11.00
C GLY A 104 5.00 -7.61 11.89
N PRO A 105 4.76 -6.81 12.96
CA PRO A 105 3.77 -7.17 13.98
C PRO A 105 2.33 -6.85 13.58
N VAL A 106 2.08 -5.86 12.72
CA VAL A 106 0.73 -5.47 12.30
C VAL A 106 0.37 -6.21 11.01
N ILE A 107 1.18 -6.04 9.98
CA ILE A 107 1.10 -6.81 8.75
C ILE A 107 2.20 -7.85 8.82
N ARG A 108 1.81 -9.12 8.92
CA ARG A 108 2.78 -10.22 9.04
C ARG A 108 3.59 -10.41 7.76
N GLY A 109 2.95 -10.20 6.63
CA GLY A 109 3.56 -10.29 5.33
C GLY A 109 2.56 -10.00 4.24
N PHE A 110 3.04 -10.00 3.00
CA PHE A 110 2.23 -9.75 1.81
C PHE A 110 2.41 -10.90 0.84
N ARG A 111 1.32 -11.19 0.10
CA ARG A 111 1.36 -12.08 -1.07
C ARG A 111 1.10 -11.24 -2.31
N PRO A 112 1.67 -11.63 -3.48
CA PRO A 112 1.42 -10.89 -4.70
C PRO A 112 -0.07 -10.95 -5.10
N GLY A 113 -0.57 -9.83 -5.57
CA GLY A 113 -1.88 -9.71 -6.20
C GLY A 113 -1.71 -9.52 -7.71
N THR A 114 -2.12 -8.36 -8.20
CA THR A 114 -2.08 -8.02 -9.62
C THR A 114 -1.12 -6.86 -9.90
N GLY A 115 -0.65 -6.77 -11.14
CA GLY A 115 0.16 -5.65 -11.61
C GLY A 115 1.63 -5.79 -11.32
N PRO A 116 2.43 -4.70 -11.52
CA PRO A 116 1.97 -3.34 -11.85
C PRO A 116 1.42 -3.19 -13.25
N ILE A 117 0.36 -2.40 -13.37
CA ILE A 117 -0.32 -2.11 -14.62
C ILE A 117 -0.21 -0.60 -14.89
N PRO A 118 0.46 -0.19 -15.98
CA PRO A 118 0.56 1.23 -16.31
C PRO A 118 -0.76 1.76 -16.87
N THR A 119 -1.04 3.01 -16.54
CA THR A 119 -2.18 3.74 -17.08
C THR A 119 -1.88 5.23 -17.03
N THR A 120 -2.80 6.04 -17.55
CA THR A 120 -2.69 7.50 -17.49
C THR A 120 -3.98 8.04 -16.89
N ASP A 121 -3.84 8.98 -15.96
CA ASP A 121 -5.01 9.64 -15.38
C ASP A 121 -5.61 10.60 -16.39
N ASP A 122 -6.88 10.38 -16.75
CA ASP A 122 -7.55 11.15 -17.79
C ASP A 122 -7.71 12.63 -17.44
N ASP A 123 -7.85 12.94 -16.15
CA ASP A 123 -8.07 14.31 -15.69
C ASP A 123 -6.81 15.15 -15.68
N SER A 124 -5.69 14.57 -15.26
CA SER A 124 -4.43 15.29 -15.07
C SER A 124 -3.38 15.00 -16.14
N GLY A 125 -3.51 13.90 -16.87
CA GLY A 125 -2.49 13.43 -17.79
C GLY A 125 -1.28 12.81 -17.12
N VAL A 126 -1.34 12.59 -15.81
CA VAL A 126 -0.22 12.00 -15.04
C VAL A 126 -0.15 10.51 -15.30
N ASP A 127 1.06 10.00 -15.49
CA ASP A 127 1.30 8.57 -15.64
C ASP A 127 1.20 7.86 -14.30
N LEU A 128 0.44 6.76 -14.29
CA LEU A 128 0.19 5.95 -13.11
C LEU A 128 0.68 4.53 -13.35
N SER A 129 1.05 3.87 -12.27
CA SER A 129 1.24 2.42 -12.27
C SER A 129 0.62 1.85 -11.01
N THR A 130 -0.23 0.84 -11.17
CA THR A 130 -1.04 0.31 -10.06
C THR A 130 -0.81 -1.17 -9.90
N PHE A 131 -0.64 -1.59 -8.65
CA PHE A 131 -0.61 -3.01 -8.31
C PHE A 131 -1.40 -3.28 -7.04
N THR A 132 -1.73 -4.54 -6.82
CA THR A 132 -2.35 -4.98 -5.57
C THR A 132 -1.48 -6.03 -4.89
N ALA A 133 -1.59 -6.11 -3.58
CA ALA A 133 -0.99 -7.17 -2.80
C ALA A 133 -1.95 -7.55 -1.68
N ILE A 134 -1.85 -8.80 -1.23
CA ILE A 134 -2.71 -9.32 -0.17
C ILE A 134 -1.92 -9.28 1.13
N ALA A 135 -2.34 -8.40 2.04
CA ALA A 135 -1.74 -8.28 3.36
C ALA A 135 -2.33 -9.33 4.29
N ASN A 136 -1.46 -10.03 5.02
CA ASN A 136 -1.86 -10.92 6.10
C ASN A 136 -1.75 -10.13 7.41
N VAL A 137 -2.89 -9.87 8.02
CA VAL A 137 -3.00 -8.93 9.13
C VAL A 137 -3.19 -9.68 10.44
N LYS A 138 -2.43 -9.29 11.45
CA LYS A 138 -2.57 -9.81 12.79
C LYS A 138 -3.72 -9.11 13.50
N PRO A 139 -4.67 -9.86 14.10
CA PRO A 139 -5.70 -9.23 14.92
C PRO A 139 -5.10 -8.70 16.21
N GLN A 140 -5.70 -7.61 16.72
CA GLN A 140 -5.32 -7.04 18.01
C GLN A 140 -6.45 -7.29 19.00
N PRO A 141 -6.17 -7.91 20.15
CA PRO A 141 -7.19 -8.10 21.16
C PRO A 141 -7.63 -6.74 21.71
N LEU A 142 -8.95 -6.59 21.90
CA LEU A 142 -9.50 -5.41 22.54
C LEU A 142 -9.58 -5.70 24.02
N THR A 143 -8.79 -4.97 24.80
CA THR A 143 -8.83 -5.06 26.25
C THR A 143 -9.86 -4.07 26.79
N ALA A 144 -10.69 -4.59 27.69
CA ALA A 144 -11.71 -3.77 28.36
C ALA A 144 -11.06 -2.83 29.39
#